data_e881221e4a726161ad3f93429c28b6ff
#
_entry.id   e881221e4a726161ad3f93429c28b6ff
#
_cell.length_a   1.000
_cell.length_b   1.000
_cell.length_c   1.000
_cell.angle_alpha   90.00
_cell.angle_beta   90.00
_cell.angle_gamma   90.00
#
_symmetry.space_group_name_H-M   'P 1'
#
loop_
_entity.id
_entity.type
_entity.pdbx_description
1 polymer ?
#
loop_
_entity_poly.entity_id
_entity_poly.type
_entity_poly.pdbx_seq_one_letter_code
_entity_poly.pdbx_strand_id
1 'polypeptide(L)'
;MATTVRYVLAKLKPGVSREDYERFERQVDYVFCEQVKTIVSYRTHRITDVGERIAPIGWDYIERIEVTDRAAYEKELAEKGKGLLDELYSKYLDRSYTTSIWSELVEP
;
A
#
# COMPACT_ATOMS: atom_id res chain seq x y z
N MET A 1 14.04 9.60 -16.94
CA MET A 1 12.81 9.91 -16.19
C MET A 1 12.94 9.41 -14.76
N ALA A 2 12.38 10.15 -13.82
CA ALA A 2 12.44 9.75 -12.43
C ALA A 2 11.56 8.52 -12.16
N THR A 3 12.03 7.63 -11.31
CA THR A 3 11.24 6.50 -10.84
C THR A 3 10.27 7.01 -9.76
N THR A 4 8.99 6.89 -10.02
CA THR A 4 7.94 7.38 -9.13
C THR A 4 7.43 6.23 -8.26
N VAL A 5 7.46 6.42 -6.95
CA VAL A 5 7.06 5.41 -5.98
C VAL A 5 6.08 6.00 -4.97
N ARG A 6 4.96 5.32 -4.79
CA ARG A 6 4.02 5.62 -3.71
C ARG A 6 4.29 4.63 -2.57
N TYR A 7 4.47 5.15 -1.37
CA TYR A 7 4.51 4.33 -0.17
C TYR A 7 3.20 4.48 0.58
N VAL A 8 2.66 3.39 1.06
CA VAL A 8 1.49 3.41 1.94
C VAL A 8 1.91 2.86 3.29
N LEU A 9 1.72 3.66 4.33
CA LEU A 9 1.93 3.25 5.71
C LEU A 9 0.58 2.79 6.24
N ALA A 10 0.40 1.49 6.38
CA ALA A 10 -0.91 0.88 6.62
C ALA A 10 -1.11 0.50 8.08
N LYS A 11 -2.25 0.90 8.63
CA LYS A 11 -2.68 0.57 9.99
C LYS A 11 -3.84 -0.40 9.92
N LEU A 12 -3.72 -1.56 10.57
CA LEU A 12 -4.84 -2.51 10.69
C LEU A 12 -5.93 -1.95 11.60
N LYS A 13 -7.17 -2.25 11.25
CA LYS A 13 -8.30 -1.98 12.14
C LYS A 13 -8.18 -2.81 13.41
N PRO A 14 -8.73 -2.33 14.54
CA PRO A 14 -8.79 -3.13 15.78
C PRO A 14 -9.43 -4.49 15.51
N GLY A 15 -8.80 -5.55 16.00
CA GLY A 15 -9.31 -6.91 15.84
C GLY A 15 -8.95 -7.61 14.55
N VAL A 16 -8.36 -6.93 13.59
CA VAL A 16 -7.89 -7.57 12.34
C VAL A 16 -6.55 -8.22 12.59
N SER A 17 -6.43 -9.51 12.26
CA SER A 17 -5.17 -10.23 12.40
C SER A 17 -4.26 -9.99 11.20
N ARG A 18 -2.93 -10.09 11.43
CA ARG A 18 -1.96 -10.04 10.35
C ARG A 18 -2.19 -11.18 9.35
N GLU A 19 -2.55 -12.35 9.85
CA GLU A 19 -2.82 -13.51 9.00
C GLU A 19 -3.95 -13.22 8.01
N ASP A 20 -5.05 -12.64 8.47
CA ASP A 20 -6.20 -12.32 7.62
C ASP A 20 -5.86 -11.24 6.59
N TYR A 21 -5.16 -10.18 7.02
CA TYR A 21 -4.76 -9.12 6.11
C TYR A 21 -3.76 -9.63 5.06
N GLU A 22 -2.78 -10.44 5.45
CA GLU A 22 -1.78 -10.96 4.51
C GLU A 22 -2.42 -11.94 3.53
N ARG A 23 -3.44 -12.69 3.96
CA ARG A 23 -4.21 -13.54 3.04
C ARG A 23 -4.94 -12.70 2.00
N PHE A 24 -5.58 -11.62 2.43
CA PHE A 24 -6.24 -10.67 1.51
C PHE A 24 -5.22 -10.08 0.53
N GLU A 25 -4.04 -9.69 1.02
CA GLU A 25 -2.99 -9.15 0.16
C GLU A 25 -2.58 -10.16 -0.93
N ARG A 26 -2.31 -11.39 -0.55
CA ARG A 26 -1.88 -12.43 -1.50
C ARG A 26 -2.97 -12.81 -2.50
N GLN A 27 -4.20 -12.94 -2.04
CA GLN A 27 -5.28 -13.49 -2.86
C GLN A 27 -6.01 -12.42 -3.67
N VAL A 28 -5.99 -11.18 -3.22
CA VAL A 28 -6.79 -10.10 -3.82
C VAL A 28 -5.93 -8.95 -4.30
N ASP A 29 -5.18 -8.31 -3.40
CA ASP A 29 -4.48 -7.07 -3.71
C ASP A 29 -3.32 -7.29 -4.70
N TYR A 30 -2.46 -8.27 -4.46
CA TYR A 30 -1.38 -8.60 -5.38
C TYR A 30 -1.93 -8.99 -6.77
N VAL A 31 -3.00 -9.76 -6.80
CA VAL A 31 -3.64 -10.19 -8.06
C VAL A 31 -4.20 -8.99 -8.81
N PHE A 32 -4.87 -8.08 -8.09
CA PHE A 32 -5.38 -6.85 -8.67
C PHE A 32 -4.25 -6.00 -9.24
N CYS A 33 -3.20 -5.79 -8.47
CA CYS A 33 -2.08 -4.93 -8.88
C CYS A 33 -1.35 -5.45 -10.12
N GLU A 34 -1.30 -6.77 -10.31
CA GLU A 34 -0.72 -7.35 -11.52
C GLU A 34 -1.50 -6.97 -12.78
N GLN A 35 -2.77 -6.62 -12.65
CA GLN A 35 -3.64 -6.26 -13.76
C GLN A 35 -3.70 -4.75 -14.02
N VAL A 36 -3.07 -3.95 -13.15
CA VAL A 36 -3.05 -2.49 -13.30
C VAL A 36 -1.83 -2.12 -14.14
N LYS A 37 -2.09 -1.59 -15.35
CA LYS A 37 -1.03 -1.34 -16.34
C LYS A 37 -0.02 -0.30 -15.90
N THR A 38 -0.43 0.64 -15.07
CA THR A 38 0.44 1.71 -14.59
C THR A 38 1.28 1.31 -13.38
N ILE A 39 1.04 0.13 -12.79
CA ILE A 39 1.89 -0.39 -11.71
C ILE A 39 3.05 -1.19 -12.32
N VAL A 40 4.27 -0.73 -12.05
CA VAL A 40 5.49 -1.43 -12.45
C VAL A 40 5.81 -2.55 -11.46
N SER A 41 5.65 -2.27 -10.15
CA SER A 41 5.96 -3.22 -9.09
C SER A 41 5.14 -2.87 -7.85
N TYR A 42 4.62 -3.87 -7.18
CA TYR A 42 3.87 -3.74 -5.94
C TYR A 42 4.42 -4.73 -4.92
N ARG A 43 4.76 -4.25 -3.74
CA ARG A 43 5.23 -5.10 -2.63
C ARG A 43 4.71 -4.56 -1.31
N THR A 44 4.23 -5.47 -0.47
CA THR A 44 3.79 -5.16 0.90
C THR A 44 4.80 -5.76 1.86
N HIS A 45 5.27 -4.95 2.81
CA HIS A 45 6.23 -5.37 3.83
C HIS A 45 5.58 -5.31 5.21
N ARG A 46 5.73 -6.37 5.99
CA ARG A 46 5.31 -6.42 7.39
C ARG A 46 6.33 -5.66 8.23
N ILE A 47 5.86 -4.72 9.04
CA ILE A 47 6.74 -4.04 9.99
C ILE A 47 6.98 -5.00 11.15
N THR A 48 8.25 -5.39 11.35
CA THR A 48 8.61 -6.36 12.38
C THR A 48 9.19 -5.69 13.62
N ASP A 49 9.85 -4.53 13.43
CA ASP A 49 10.49 -3.82 14.52
C ASP A 49 10.70 -2.36 14.14
N VAL A 50 10.79 -1.51 15.13
CA VAL A 50 11.16 -0.10 14.95
C VAL A 50 12.51 0.10 15.63
N GLY A 51 13.36 0.94 15.04
CA GLY A 51 14.67 1.22 15.62
C GLY A 51 14.55 1.75 17.04
N GLU A 52 15.56 1.47 17.87
CA GLU A 52 15.57 1.76 19.30
C GLU A 52 15.29 3.23 19.67
N ARG A 53 15.56 4.14 18.75
CA ARG A 53 15.45 5.58 19.00
C ARG A 53 14.24 6.22 18.37
N ILE A 54 13.38 5.41 17.77
CA ILE A 54 12.17 5.89 17.10
C ILE A 54 11.00 5.57 17.99
N ALA A 55 10.16 6.57 18.30
CA ALA A 55 8.93 6.35 19.05
C ALA A 55 8.08 5.30 18.33
N PRO A 56 7.28 4.51 19.06
CA PRO A 56 6.43 3.52 18.42
C PRO A 56 5.60 4.15 17.32
N ILE A 57 5.77 3.65 16.09
CA ILE A 57 4.94 4.07 14.98
C ILE A 57 3.66 3.23 15.01
N GLY A 58 2.54 3.87 14.74
CA GLY A 58 1.24 3.18 14.81
C GLY A 58 0.91 2.34 13.58
N TRP A 59 1.87 2.10 12.68
CA TRP A 59 1.62 1.37 11.44
C TRP A 59 2.10 -0.06 11.52
N ASP A 60 1.44 -0.94 10.76
CA ASP A 60 1.68 -2.37 10.76
C ASP A 60 2.37 -2.86 9.49
N TYR A 61 2.16 -2.16 8.37
CA TYR A 61 2.69 -2.54 7.06
C TYR A 61 3.16 -1.33 6.28
N ILE A 62 4.11 -1.59 5.36
CA ILE A 62 4.54 -0.60 4.36
C ILE A 62 4.30 -1.23 3.00
N GLU A 63 3.54 -0.54 2.14
CA GLU A 63 3.35 -0.93 0.75
C GLU A 63 4.23 -0.05 -0.12
N ARG A 64 4.95 -0.67 -1.06
CA ARG A 64 5.76 0.06 -2.04
C ARG A 64 5.13 -0.16 -3.41
N ILE A 65 4.73 0.93 -4.04
CA ILE A 65 4.03 0.89 -5.33
C ILE A 65 4.81 1.74 -6.33
N GLU A 66 5.59 1.09 -7.17
CA GLU A 66 6.29 1.78 -8.26
C GLU A 66 5.34 1.92 -9.44
N VAL A 67 5.18 3.12 -9.96
CA VAL A 67 4.23 3.40 -11.04
C VAL A 67 4.93 4.05 -12.23
N THR A 68 4.31 3.95 -13.39
CA THR A 68 4.83 4.56 -14.62
C THR A 68 4.70 6.09 -14.56
N ASP A 69 3.58 6.57 -14.01
CA ASP A 69 3.26 7.99 -13.91
C ASP A 69 2.15 8.15 -12.88
N ARG A 70 2.27 9.14 -12.00
CA ARG A 70 1.31 9.35 -10.91
C ARG A 70 -0.11 9.62 -11.43
N ALA A 71 -0.25 10.54 -12.37
CA ALA A 71 -1.58 10.92 -12.87
C ALA A 71 -2.27 9.76 -13.57
N ALA A 72 -1.53 9.00 -14.39
CA ALA A 72 -2.06 7.83 -15.07
C ALA A 72 -2.47 6.73 -14.09
N TYR A 73 -1.65 6.52 -13.05
CA TYR A 73 -1.96 5.55 -12.00
C TYR A 73 -3.23 5.94 -11.23
N GLU A 74 -3.33 7.20 -10.81
CA GLU A 74 -4.50 7.67 -10.07
C GLU A 74 -5.77 7.52 -10.89
N LYS A 75 -5.69 7.80 -12.18
CA LYS A 75 -6.82 7.62 -13.10
C LYS A 75 -7.22 6.15 -13.22
N GLU A 76 -6.26 5.28 -13.45
CA GLU A 76 -6.53 3.84 -13.57
C GLU A 76 -7.08 3.25 -12.28
N LEU A 77 -6.52 3.66 -11.14
CA LEU A 77 -7.00 3.21 -9.83
C LEU A 77 -8.44 3.67 -9.58
N ALA A 78 -8.77 4.90 -9.95
CA ALA A 78 -10.14 5.41 -9.82
C ALA A 78 -11.12 4.63 -10.68
N GLU A 79 -10.70 4.22 -11.88
CA GLU A 79 -11.55 3.47 -12.80
C GLU A 79 -11.73 2.00 -12.38
N LYS A 80 -10.70 1.35 -11.85
CA LYS A 80 -10.69 -0.09 -11.61
C LYS A 80 -10.65 -0.48 -10.13
N GLY A 81 -10.23 0.42 -9.26
CA GLY A 81 -9.87 0.07 -7.88
C GLY A 81 -10.93 0.30 -6.81
N LYS A 82 -12.10 0.84 -7.17
CA LYS A 82 -13.10 1.20 -6.16
C LYS A 82 -13.52 0.03 -5.29
N GLY A 83 -13.83 -1.10 -5.91
CA GLY A 83 -14.26 -2.30 -5.16
C GLY A 83 -13.18 -2.81 -4.23
N LEU A 84 -11.93 -2.87 -4.71
CA LEU A 84 -10.80 -3.28 -3.89
C LEU A 84 -10.61 -2.33 -2.70
N LEU A 85 -10.61 -1.02 -2.96
CA LEU A 85 -10.39 -0.01 -1.91
C LEU A 85 -11.53 -0.02 -0.89
N ASP A 86 -12.77 -0.19 -1.34
CA ASP A 86 -13.91 -0.30 -0.43
C ASP A 86 -13.76 -1.51 0.49
N GLU A 87 -13.37 -2.66 -0.04
CA GLU A 87 -13.13 -3.86 0.77
C GLU A 87 -11.97 -3.67 1.73
N LEU A 88 -10.86 -3.14 1.23
CA LEU A 88 -9.63 -2.92 2.01
C LEU A 88 -9.91 -2.05 3.24
N TYR A 89 -10.57 -0.91 3.05
CA TYR A 89 -10.82 0.03 4.13
C TYR A 89 -12.04 -0.31 4.98
N SER A 90 -12.99 -1.07 4.47
CA SER A 90 -14.12 -1.51 5.29
C SER A 90 -13.77 -2.69 6.20
N LYS A 91 -12.87 -3.57 5.77
CA LYS A 91 -12.59 -4.82 6.51
C LYS A 91 -11.22 -4.86 7.19
N TYR A 92 -10.20 -4.21 6.64
CA TYR A 92 -8.82 -4.45 7.06
C TYR A 92 -8.08 -3.25 7.59
N LEU A 93 -8.09 -2.11 6.88
CA LEU A 93 -7.27 -0.96 7.22
C LEU A 93 -8.07 0.18 7.83
N ASP A 94 -7.43 0.85 8.79
CA ASP A 94 -7.96 2.07 9.39
C ASP A 94 -7.66 3.24 8.45
N ARG A 95 -8.70 3.76 7.79
CA ARG A 95 -8.57 4.86 6.84
C ARG A 95 -8.06 6.14 7.50
N SER A 96 -8.43 6.37 8.75
CA SER A 96 -8.03 7.61 9.44
C SER A 96 -6.56 7.65 9.80
N TYR A 97 -5.91 6.50 9.87
CA TYR A 97 -4.50 6.40 10.28
C TYR A 97 -3.58 5.97 9.13
N THR A 98 -4.10 5.25 8.15
CA THR A 98 -3.32 4.83 6.98
C THR A 98 -2.96 6.05 6.13
N THR A 99 -1.68 6.16 5.79
CA THR A 99 -1.12 7.36 5.14
C THR A 99 -0.37 6.97 3.88
N SER A 100 -0.49 7.76 2.83
CA SER A 100 0.30 7.54 1.62
C SER A 100 1.27 8.69 1.39
N ILE A 101 2.44 8.36 0.82
CA ILE A 101 3.52 9.30 0.54
C ILE A 101 3.97 9.07 -0.91
N TRP A 102 4.00 10.14 -1.69
CA TRP A 102 4.57 10.09 -3.03
C TRP A 102 6.05 10.48 -2.99
N SER A 103 6.86 9.78 -3.77
CA SER A 103 8.31 9.98 -3.77
C SER A 103 8.88 9.72 -5.16
N GLU A 104 10.10 10.20 -5.36
CA GLU A 104 10.90 9.87 -6.53
C GLU A 104 12.21 9.27 -6.06
N LEU A 105 12.67 8.24 -6.76
CA LEU A 105 13.95 7.62 -6.43
C LEU A 105 15.08 8.62 -6.63
N VAL A 106 15.95 8.76 -5.63
CA VAL A 106 17.17 9.53 -5.77
C VAL A 106 18.24 8.58 -6.32
N GLU A 107 18.63 8.79 -7.56
CA GLU A 107 19.65 7.95 -8.21
C GLU A 107 21.02 8.18 -7.57
N PRO A 108 21.88 7.13 -7.49
CA PRO A 108 23.23 7.28 -6.93
C PRO A 108 24.15 8.14 -7.80
#